data_8fbe403808e0a096e565bf9fb9bd7bc5
#
_entry.id   8fbe403808e0a096e565bf9fb9bd7bc5
#
_cell.length_a   1.000
_cell.length_b   1.000
_cell.length_c   1.000
_cell.angle_alpha   90.00
_cell.angle_beta   90.00
_cell.angle_gamma   90.00
#
_symmetry.space_group_name_H-M   'P 1'
#
loop_
_entity.id
_entity.type
_entity.pdbx_description
1 polymer ?
#
loop_
_entity_poly.entity_id
_entity_poly.type
_entity_poly.pdbx_seq_one_letter_code
_entity_poly.pdbx_strand_id
1 'polypeptide(L)'
;MKGGAMKNHVMHYETLIRVTNAISQSKDLEEVVLITVESVKTALDVKGSALFLINRKTKQLELAASYGLSDNYINKGPLKHMGYLQKSLEEGPSAIYDVADDPRIQFPQEAKEEGIASILSVPISIGGHVEGILRVYTAESWDFTLRDVNLLQAIAQISGMAIDMCRLYKGYKTSIEILKKNAVKRKGSQKR
;
A
#
# COMPACT_ATOMS: atom_id res chain seq x y z
N MET A 1 -35.95 4.63 -3.53
CA MET A 1 -34.61 4.01 -3.61
C MET A 1 -33.51 4.95 -4.15
N LYS A 2 -33.56 6.27 -3.92
CA LYS A 2 -32.54 7.24 -4.37
C LYS A 2 -31.59 7.71 -3.25
N GLY A 3 -31.80 7.32 -2.00
CA GLY A 3 -30.99 7.79 -0.86
C GLY A 3 -29.68 7.03 -0.61
N GLY A 4 -29.57 5.78 -1.09
CA GLY A 4 -28.37 4.96 -0.85
C GLY A 4 -27.17 5.37 -1.70
N ALA A 5 -27.38 5.69 -2.97
CA ALA A 5 -26.32 6.06 -3.89
C ALA A 5 -25.64 7.40 -3.51
N MET A 6 -26.43 8.37 -3.04
CA MET A 6 -25.88 9.68 -2.64
C MET A 6 -25.10 9.59 -1.32
N LYS A 7 -25.52 8.74 -0.40
CA LYS A 7 -24.81 8.49 0.88
C LYS A 7 -23.44 7.83 0.64
N ASN A 8 -23.35 6.89 -0.30
CA ASN A 8 -22.07 6.26 -0.69
C ASN A 8 -21.09 7.26 -1.35
N HIS A 9 -21.59 8.19 -2.18
CA HIS A 9 -20.73 9.20 -2.81
C HIS A 9 -20.08 10.15 -1.80
N VAL A 10 -20.84 10.62 -0.82
CA VAL A 10 -20.35 11.50 0.24
C VAL A 10 -19.31 10.75 1.08
N MET A 11 -19.57 9.49 1.42
CA MET A 11 -18.68 8.67 2.23
C MET A 11 -17.32 8.43 1.56
N HIS A 12 -17.28 8.23 0.24
CA HIS A 12 -16.03 8.05 -0.51
C HIS A 12 -15.18 9.33 -0.56
N TYR A 13 -15.81 10.48 -0.69
CA TYR A 13 -15.11 11.77 -0.70
C TYR A 13 -14.55 12.13 0.69
N GLU A 14 -15.32 11.97 1.74
CA GLU A 14 -14.87 12.17 3.13
C GLU A 14 -13.72 11.24 3.50
N THR A 15 -13.76 10.00 3.01
CA THR A 15 -12.68 9.04 3.17
C THR A 15 -11.40 9.53 2.50
N LEU A 16 -11.48 9.99 1.26
CA LEU A 16 -10.33 10.49 0.54
C LEU A 16 -9.69 11.68 1.26
N ILE A 17 -10.51 12.62 1.72
CA ILE A 17 -10.04 13.79 2.52
C ILE A 17 -9.33 13.32 3.79
N ARG A 18 -9.92 12.37 4.54
CA ARG A 18 -9.37 11.87 5.78
C ARG A 18 -8.03 11.19 5.59
N VAL A 19 -7.93 10.32 4.58
CA VAL A 19 -6.68 9.64 4.22
C VAL A 19 -5.62 10.67 3.80
N THR A 20 -5.97 11.61 2.94
CA THR A 20 -5.05 12.65 2.47
C THR A 20 -4.53 13.50 3.62
N ASN A 21 -5.40 13.93 4.53
CA ASN A 21 -5.01 14.73 5.70
C ASN A 21 -4.08 13.96 6.63
N ALA A 22 -4.41 12.69 6.91
CA ALA A 22 -3.60 11.86 7.78
C ALA A 22 -2.19 11.61 7.20
N ILE A 23 -2.12 11.24 5.93
CA ILE A 23 -0.86 10.98 5.22
C ILE A 23 -0.02 12.25 5.09
N SER A 24 -0.63 13.41 4.83
CA SER A 24 0.10 14.67 4.62
C SER A 24 0.81 15.20 5.86
N GLN A 25 0.43 14.77 7.04
CA GLN A 25 1.02 15.20 8.31
C GLN A 25 2.23 14.35 8.71
N SER A 26 2.38 13.15 8.17
CA SER A 26 3.51 12.27 8.49
C SER A 26 4.72 12.51 7.58
N LYS A 27 5.91 12.42 8.19
CA LYS A 27 7.21 12.40 7.51
C LYS A 27 7.92 11.05 7.67
N ASP A 28 7.26 10.12 8.34
CA ASP A 28 7.76 8.77 8.59
C ASP A 28 7.09 7.77 7.64
N LEU A 29 7.91 6.93 7.00
CA LEU A 29 7.42 5.96 6.03
C LEU A 29 6.52 4.90 6.68
N GLU A 30 6.90 4.42 7.87
CA GLU A 30 6.15 3.37 8.56
C GLU A 30 4.78 3.87 8.98
N GLU A 31 4.71 5.12 9.44
CA GLU A 31 3.45 5.77 9.79
C GLU A 31 2.55 5.98 8.55
N VAL A 32 3.10 6.46 7.44
CA VAL A 32 2.34 6.65 6.18
C VAL A 32 1.73 5.34 5.69
N VAL A 33 2.50 4.25 5.66
CA VAL A 33 1.99 2.96 5.17
C VAL A 33 0.94 2.36 6.11
N LEU A 34 1.10 2.52 7.42
CA LEU A 34 0.13 2.05 8.42
C LEU A 34 -1.18 2.83 8.33
N ILE A 35 -1.13 4.16 8.31
CA ILE A 35 -2.31 5.02 8.14
C ILE A 35 -3.05 4.68 6.85
N THR A 36 -2.33 4.39 5.77
CA THR A 36 -2.93 4.02 4.49
C THR A 36 -3.78 2.75 4.63
N VAL A 37 -3.21 1.67 5.18
CA VAL A 37 -3.93 0.39 5.28
C VAL A 37 -5.10 0.46 6.27
N GLU A 38 -4.93 1.13 7.41
CA GLU A 38 -5.99 1.34 8.39
C GLU A 38 -7.15 2.14 7.82
N SER A 39 -6.84 3.25 7.14
CA SER A 39 -7.84 4.11 6.52
C SER A 39 -8.62 3.40 5.44
N VAL A 40 -7.95 2.64 4.59
CA VAL A 40 -8.58 1.85 3.51
C VAL A 40 -9.52 0.79 4.09
N LYS A 41 -9.06 0.02 5.07
CA LYS A 41 -9.89 -1.01 5.72
C LYS A 41 -11.14 -0.40 6.34
N THR A 42 -10.97 0.70 7.06
CA THR A 42 -12.09 1.37 7.75
C THR A 42 -13.07 2.02 6.77
N ALA A 43 -12.55 2.61 5.72
CA ALA A 43 -13.33 3.38 4.76
C ALA A 43 -14.16 2.53 3.81
N LEU A 44 -13.63 1.39 3.40
CA LEU A 44 -14.31 0.44 2.52
C LEU A 44 -15.09 -0.62 3.32
N ASP A 45 -14.97 -0.61 4.64
CA ASP A 45 -15.55 -1.63 5.52
C ASP A 45 -15.22 -3.07 5.09
N VAL A 46 -13.96 -3.26 4.66
CA VAL A 46 -13.45 -4.55 4.20
C VAL A 46 -12.84 -5.35 5.37
N LYS A 47 -12.62 -6.65 5.18
CA LYS A 47 -12.01 -7.53 6.18
C LYS A 47 -10.62 -7.04 6.57
N GLY A 48 -9.80 -6.70 5.57
CA GLY A 48 -8.44 -6.22 5.80
C GLY A 48 -7.84 -5.52 4.60
N SER A 49 -6.70 -4.92 4.82
CA SER A 49 -5.88 -4.30 3.77
C SER A 49 -4.40 -4.54 4.02
N ALA A 50 -3.60 -4.53 2.95
CA ALA A 50 -2.16 -4.65 3.03
C ALA A 50 -1.48 -3.81 1.94
N LEU A 51 -0.34 -3.22 2.29
CA LEU A 51 0.51 -2.46 1.41
C LEU A 51 1.86 -3.16 1.29
N PHE A 52 2.26 -3.44 0.07
CA PHE A 52 3.55 -4.03 -0.27
C PHE A 52 4.38 -3.02 -1.03
N LEU A 53 5.67 -2.95 -0.74
CA LEU A 53 6.63 -2.11 -1.46
C LEU A 53 7.71 -2.97 -2.12
N ILE A 54 8.17 -2.53 -3.27
CA ILE A 54 9.30 -3.17 -3.95
C ILE A 54 10.59 -2.79 -3.21
N ASN A 55 11.29 -3.80 -2.70
CA ASN A 55 12.63 -3.61 -2.19
C ASN A 55 13.57 -3.30 -3.36
N ARG A 56 14.19 -2.12 -3.36
CA ARG A 56 15.03 -1.65 -4.47
C ARG A 56 16.27 -2.49 -4.71
N LYS A 57 16.75 -3.23 -3.70
CA LYS A 57 17.94 -4.09 -3.79
C LYS A 57 17.59 -5.48 -4.32
N THR A 58 16.57 -6.11 -3.72
CA THR A 58 16.16 -7.50 -4.05
C THR A 58 15.18 -7.55 -5.21
N LYS A 59 14.54 -6.42 -5.57
CA LYS A 59 13.45 -6.32 -6.53
C LYS A 59 12.22 -7.16 -6.17
N GLN A 60 12.11 -7.57 -4.91
CA GLN A 60 10.98 -8.32 -4.40
C GLN A 60 9.98 -7.39 -3.72
N LEU A 61 8.71 -7.76 -3.78
CA LEU A 61 7.66 -7.11 -3.02
C LEU A 61 7.73 -7.60 -1.57
N GLU A 62 7.85 -6.66 -0.65
CA GLU A 62 7.87 -6.91 0.78
C GLU A 62 6.66 -6.26 1.43
N LEU A 63 6.08 -6.92 2.42
CA LEU A 63 4.99 -6.34 3.19
C LEU A 63 5.52 -5.12 3.95
N ALA A 64 4.92 -3.96 3.71
CA ALA A 64 5.25 -2.73 4.41
C ALA A 64 4.31 -2.47 5.59
N ALA A 65 3.01 -2.75 5.41
CA ALA A 65 2.01 -2.69 6.47
C ALA A 65 0.78 -3.53 6.12
N SER A 66 0.03 -3.95 7.15
CA SER A 66 -1.28 -4.57 7.02
C SER A 66 -2.18 -4.19 8.17
N TYR A 67 -3.49 -4.25 7.95
CA TYR A 67 -4.49 -4.00 8.98
C TYR A 67 -5.72 -4.89 8.79
N GLY A 68 -6.19 -5.53 9.89
CA GLY A 68 -7.36 -6.41 9.88
C GLY A 68 -7.11 -7.83 9.36
N LEU A 69 -5.84 -8.21 9.14
CA LEU A 69 -5.43 -9.57 8.79
C LEU A 69 -4.69 -10.21 9.96
N SER A 70 -4.82 -11.53 10.13
CA SER A 70 -4.13 -12.27 11.18
C SER A 70 -2.63 -12.41 10.91
N ASP A 71 -1.84 -12.56 11.98
CA ASP A 71 -0.41 -12.81 11.88
C ASP A 71 -0.10 -14.11 11.11
N ASN A 72 -0.95 -15.14 11.26
CA ASN A 72 -0.82 -16.39 10.51
C ASN A 72 -0.93 -16.17 9.00
N TYR A 73 -1.90 -15.35 8.57
CA TYR A 73 -2.08 -15.05 7.15
C TYR A 73 -0.97 -14.16 6.61
N ILE A 74 -0.49 -13.22 7.39
CA ILE A 74 0.60 -12.32 7.00
C ILE A 74 1.92 -13.08 6.85
N ASN A 75 2.20 -14.01 7.78
CA ASN A 75 3.47 -14.76 7.84
C ASN A 75 3.44 -16.11 7.09
N LYS A 76 2.43 -16.36 6.24
CA LYS A 76 2.29 -17.60 5.46
C LYS A 76 3.43 -17.93 4.49
N GLY A 77 4.37 -17.02 4.33
CA GLY A 77 5.53 -17.16 3.48
C GLY A 77 5.60 -16.14 2.34
N PRO A 78 6.74 -16.09 1.64
CA PRO A 78 6.93 -15.12 0.56
C PRO A 78 6.01 -15.42 -0.62
N LEU A 79 5.45 -14.37 -1.20
CA LEU A 79 4.66 -14.46 -2.43
C LEU A 79 5.60 -14.75 -3.61
N LYS A 80 5.70 -16.01 -4.02
CA LYS A 80 6.65 -16.47 -5.07
C LYS A 80 6.31 -15.99 -6.48
N HIS A 81 5.03 -15.72 -6.75
CA HIS A 81 4.56 -15.28 -8.07
C HIS A 81 4.46 -13.75 -8.23
N MET A 82 5.28 -13.02 -7.49
CA MET A 82 5.23 -11.56 -7.47
C MET A 82 5.58 -10.91 -8.82
N GLY A 83 6.44 -11.55 -9.63
CA GLY A 83 6.76 -11.05 -10.97
C GLY A 83 5.55 -11.04 -11.91
N TYR A 84 4.68 -12.06 -11.84
CA TYR A 84 3.43 -12.07 -12.59
C TYR A 84 2.46 -11.01 -12.10
N LEU A 85 2.30 -10.89 -10.78
CA LEU A 85 1.43 -9.87 -10.19
C LEU A 85 1.93 -8.45 -10.49
N GLN A 86 3.23 -8.22 -10.39
CA GLN A 86 3.85 -6.93 -10.73
C GLN A 86 3.59 -6.58 -12.19
N LYS A 87 3.82 -7.52 -13.12
CA LYS A 87 3.55 -7.32 -14.54
C LYS A 87 2.07 -7.07 -14.81
N SER A 88 1.17 -7.83 -14.18
CA SER A 88 -0.29 -7.61 -14.29
C SER A 88 -0.70 -6.22 -13.79
N LEU A 89 -0.03 -5.71 -12.76
CA LEU A 89 -0.34 -4.39 -12.19
C LEU A 89 0.29 -3.23 -12.96
N GLU A 90 1.28 -3.47 -13.81
CA GLU A 90 1.75 -2.50 -14.81
C GLU A 90 0.65 -2.21 -15.86
N GLU A 91 -0.24 -3.18 -16.08
CA GLU A 91 -1.41 -3.07 -16.96
C GLU A 91 -2.63 -2.42 -16.25
N GLY A 92 -2.62 -2.32 -14.91
CA GLY A 92 -3.67 -1.69 -14.11
C GLY A 92 -4.13 -2.49 -12.90
N PRO A 93 -5.29 -2.15 -12.32
CA PRO A 93 -5.90 -2.87 -11.21
C PRO A 93 -6.23 -4.33 -11.55
N SER A 94 -6.08 -5.21 -10.57
CA SER A 94 -6.40 -6.64 -10.69
C SER A 94 -7.39 -7.06 -9.61
N ALA A 95 -8.52 -7.65 -10.00
CA ALA A 95 -9.51 -8.20 -9.09
C ALA A 95 -9.53 -9.72 -9.15
N ILE A 96 -9.69 -10.35 -7.98
CA ILE A 96 -9.98 -11.77 -7.78
C ILE A 96 -11.34 -11.81 -7.09
N TYR A 97 -12.35 -12.29 -7.79
CA TYR A 97 -13.74 -12.31 -7.31
C TYR A 97 -14.04 -13.51 -6.42
N ASP A 98 -13.33 -14.62 -6.62
CA ASP A 98 -13.41 -15.83 -5.82
C ASP A 98 -12.02 -16.39 -5.57
N VAL A 99 -11.59 -16.30 -4.32
CA VAL A 99 -10.26 -16.78 -3.88
C VAL A 99 -10.16 -18.30 -3.91
N ALA A 100 -11.29 -19.02 -3.80
CA ALA A 100 -11.30 -20.48 -3.76
C ALA A 100 -10.99 -21.10 -5.13
N ASP A 101 -11.40 -20.46 -6.22
CA ASP A 101 -11.32 -21.01 -7.57
C ASP A 101 -10.29 -20.28 -8.47
N ASP A 102 -9.69 -19.17 -8.01
CA ASP A 102 -8.78 -18.39 -8.85
C ASP A 102 -7.35 -18.97 -8.82
N PRO A 103 -6.81 -19.44 -9.97
CA PRO A 103 -5.48 -20.04 -10.05
C PRO A 103 -4.33 -19.06 -9.75
N ARG A 104 -4.59 -17.77 -9.69
CA ARG A 104 -3.61 -16.73 -9.33
C ARG A 104 -3.34 -16.69 -7.82
N ILE A 105 -4.15 -17.35 -7.01
CA ILE A 105 -3.98 -17.42 -5.56
C ILE A 105 -2.92 -18.47 -5.21
N GLN A 106 -1.84 -18.02 -4.59
CA GLN A 106 -0.74 -18.88 -4.19
C GLN A 106 -1.03 -19.67 -2.90
N PHE A 107 -1.86 -19.15 -2.01
CA PHE A 107 -2.17 -19.70 -0.69
C PHE A 107 -3.69 -19.77 -0.49
N PRO A 108 -4.41 -20.63 -1.24
CA PRO A 108 -5.87 -20.70 -1.18
C PRO A 108 -6.39 -21.22 0.16
N GLN A 109 -5.68 -22.16 0.78
CA GLN A 109 -6.08 -22.72 2.07
C GLN A 109 -5.97 -21.67 3.18
N GLU A 110 -4.85 -20.96 3.23
CA GLU A 110 -4.60 -19.89 4.20
C GLU A 110 -5.58 -18.72 4.01
N ALA A 111 -5.93 -18.41 2.77
CA ALA A 111 -6.93 -17.39 2.47
C ALA A 111 -8.33 -17.81 2.94
N LYS A 112 -8.67 -19.10 2.80
CA LYS A 112 -9.93 -19.68 3.31
C LYS A 112 -9.98 -19.67 4.83
N GLU A 113 -8.90 -20.09 5.50
CA GLU A 113 -8.78 -20.07 6.97
C GLU A 113 -8.85 -18.65 7.52
N GLU A 114 -8.26 -17.68 6.83
CA GLU A 114 -8.39 -16.25 7.13
C GLU A 114 -9.82 -15.73 6.87
N GLY A 115 -10.67 -16.45 6.13
CA GLY A 115 -12.01 -16.03 5.76
C GLY A 115 -12.00 -14.92 4.71
N ILE A 116 -11.11 -15.02 3.72
CA ILE A 116 -11.04 -14.12 2.57
C ILE A 116 -11.82 -14.73 1.42
N ALA A 117 -12.73 -13.96 0.82
CA ALA A 117 -13.52 -14.36 -0.34
C ALA A 117 -13.04 -13.69 -1.64
N SER A 118 -12.74 -12.38 -1.61
CA SER A 118 -12.30 -11.65 -2.80
C SER A 118 -11.11 -10.74 -2.49
N ILE A 119 -10.33 -10.38 -3.52
CA ILE A 119 -9.16 -9.49 -3.40
C ILE A 119 -9.17 -8.48 -4.54
N LEU A 120 -9.03 -7.18 -4.21
CA LEU A 120 -8.71 -6.14 -5.17
C LEU A 120 -7.29 -5.65 -4.93
N SER A 121 -6.49 -5.59 -5.99
CA SER A 121 -5.12 -5.09 -5.98
C SER A 121 -4.98 -3.92 -6.92
N VAL A 122 -4.36 -2.83 -6.46
CA VAL A 122 -4.04 -1.67 -7.28
C VAL A 122 -2.57 -1.32 -7.19
N PRO A 123 -1.94 -0.83 -8.27
CA PRO A 123 -0.54 -0.43 -8.24
C PRO A 123 -0.35 0.87 -7.45
N ILE A 124 0.77 0.95 -6.73
CA ILE A 124 1.31 2.20 -6.19
C ILE A 124 2.41 2.64 -7.13
N SER A 125 2.16 3.72 -7.88
CA SER A 125 3.09 4.23 -8.87
C SER A 125 3.80 5.48 -8.37
N ILE A 126 5.13 5.52 -8.56
CA ILE A 126 6.00 6.66 -8.22
C ILE A 126 6.86 6.96 -9.44
N GLY A 127 6.79 8.21 -9.94
CA GLY A 127 7.56 8.61 -11.12
C GLY A 127 7.26 7.78 -12.38
N GLY A 128 6.03 7.27 -12.52
CA GLY A 128 5.61 6.45 -13.65
C GLY A 128 5.98 4.96 -13.56
N HIS A 129 6.60 4.53 -12.46
CA HIS A 129 6.97 3.13 -12.23
C HIS A 129 6.16 2.53 -11.07
N VAL A 130 5.79 1.26 -11.18
CA VAL A 130 5.16 0.53 -10.08
C VAL A 130 6.22 0.25 -9.00
N GLU A 131 6.04 0.87 -7.84
CA GLU A 131 6.93 0.75 -6.66
C GLU A 131 6.29 -0.04 -5.52
N GLY A 132 5.02 -0.42 -5.69
CA GLY A 132 4.29 -1.17 -4.67
C GLY A 132 2.88 -1.56 -5.10
N ILE A 133 2.17 -2.15 -4.18
CA ILE A 133 0.80 -2.66 -4.37
C ILE A 133 -0.02 -2.37 -3.11
N LEU A 134 -1.20 -1.82 -3.29
CA LEU A 134 -2.21 -1.73 -2.25
C LEU A 134 -3.29 -2.78 -2.52
N ARG A 135 -3.57 -3.62 -1.50
CA ARG A 135 -4.59 -4.69 -1.56
C ARG A 135 -5.67 -4.49 -0.54
N VAL A 136 -6.89 -4.82 -0.93
CA VAL A 136 -8.01 -5.01 -0.02
C VAL A 136 -8.52 -6.44 -0.10
N TYR A 137 -8.97 -6.96 1.04
CA TYR A 137 -9.44 -8.32 1.24
C TYR A 137 -10.86 -8.26 1.82
N THR A 138 -11.79 -8.99 1.21
CA THR A 138 -13.18 -9.03 1.66
C THR A 138 -13.52 -10.39 2.25
N ALA A 139 -14.44 -10.42 3.22
CA ALA A 139 -14.95 -11.65 3.81
C ALA A 139 -16.08 -12.28 2.99
N GLU A 140 -16.69 -11.50 2.10
CA GLU A 140 -17.75 -11.93 1.21
C GLU A 140 -17.32 -11.74 -0.24
N SER A 141 -17.91 -12.52 -1.15
CA SER A 141 -17.71 -12.32 -2.59
C SER A 141 -18.17 -10.90 -2.96
N TRP A 142 -17.31 -10.16 -3.60
CA TRP A 142 -17.54 -8.75 -3.94
C TRP A 142 -17.28 -8.49 -5.42
N ASP A 143 -18.32 -8.06 -6.10
CA ASP A 143 -18.21 -7.51 -7.45
C ASP A 143 -17.70 -6.07 -7.37
N PHE A 144 -16.39 -5.90 -7.34
CA PHE A 144 -15.75 -4.58 -7.28
C PHE A 144 -16.22 -3.68 -8.42
N THR A 145 -16.86 -2.59 -8.07
CA THR A 145 -17.32 -1.58 -9.02
C THR A 145 -16.18 -0.70 -9.48
N LEU A 146 -16.35 0.00 -10.61
CA LEU A 146 -15.39 1.02 -11.05
C LEU A 146 -15.15 2.11 -9.98
N ARG A 147 -16.13 2.37 -9.12
CA ARG A 147 -15.99 3.34 -8.02
C ARG A 147 -15.04 2.83 -6.95
N ASP A 148 -15.15 1.55 -6.57
CA ASP A 148 -14.27 0.92 -5.59
C ASP A 148 -12.83 0.92 -6.11
N VAL A 149 -12.65 0.56 -7.38
CA VAL A 149 -11.36 0.57 -8.05
C VAL A 149 -10.78 1.98 -8.09
N ASN A 150 -11.54 2.98 -8.54
CA ASN A 150 -11.09 4.37 -8.65
C ASN A 150 -10.73 4.98 -7.28
N LEU A 151 -11.51 4.68 -6.24
CA LEU A 151 -11.22 5.13 -4.89
C LEU A 151 -9.90 4.52 -4.39
N LEU A 152 -9.74 3.21 -4.54
CA LEU A 152 -8.53 2.54 -4.10
C LEU A 152 -7.29 3.01 -4.89
N GLN A 153 -7.43 3.25 -6.19
CA GLN A 153 -6.37 3.83 -7.03
C GLN A 153 -5.99 5.25 -6.59
N ALA A 154 -6.98 6.10 -6.28
CA ALA A 154 -6.72 7.45 -5.79
C ALA A 154 -5.94 7.42 -4.46
N ILE A 155 -6.33 6.55 -3.54
CA ILE A 155 -5.61 6.36 -2.27
C ILE A 155 -4.20 5.84 -2.53
N ALA A 156 -4.02 4.85 -3.40
CA ALA A 156 -2.71 4.30 -3.74
C ALA A 156 -1.79 5.37 -4.35
N GLN A 157 -2.32 6.27 -5.17
CA GLN A 157 -1.56 7.35 -5.79
C GLN A 157 -1.13 8.40 -4.77
N ILE A 158 -2.01 8.81 -3.87
CA ILE A 158 -1.69 9.74 -2.77
C ILE A 158 -0.64 9.13 -1.85
N SER A 159 -0.81 7.86 -1.49
CA SER A 159 0.16 7.12 -0.66
C SER A 159 1.52 7.01 -1.34
N GLY A 160 1.54 6.76 -2.66
CA GLY A 160 2.77 6.74 -3.45
C GLY A 160 3.54 8.06 -3.40
N MET A 161 2.85 9.18 -3.54
CA MET A 161 3.47 10.51 -3.41
C MET A 161 4.04 10.75 -2.01
N ALA A 162 3.30 10.38 -0.97
CA ALA A 162 3.76 10.53 0.41
C ALA A 162 4.97 9.63 0.73
N ILE A 163 4.95 8.39 0.25
CA ILE A 163 6.07 7.44 0.38
C ILE A 163 7.33 8.00 -0.29
N ASP A 164 7.20 8.58 -1.48
CA ASP A 164 8.32 9.20 -2.19
C ASP A 164 8.87 10.41 -1.42
N MET A 165 8.01 11.26 -0.91
CA MET A 165 8.41 12.38 -0.06
C MET A 165 9.16 11.94 1.20
N CYS A 166 8.70 10.88 1.89
CA CYS A 166 9.39 10.33 3.06
C CYS A 166 10.79 9.81 2.68
N ARG A 167 10.91 9.11 1.55
CA ARG A 167 12.20 8.60 1.04
C ARG A 167 13.17 9.75 0.71
N LEU A 168 12.69 10.78 0.04
CA LEU A 168 13.47 11.97 -0.30
C LEU A 168 13.93 12.70 0.99
N TYR A 169 13.01 12.92 1.94
CA TYR A 169 13.34 13.56 3.21
C TYR A 169 14.43 12.81 3.98
N LYS A 170 14.32 11.48 4.07
CA LYS A 170 15.33 10.62 4.70
C LYS A 170 16.69 10.72 3.98
N GLY A 171 16.69 10.75 2.66
CA GLY A 171 17.89 10.93 1.84
C GLY A 171 18.57 12.28 2.08
N TYR A 172 17.81 13.38 2.11
CA TYR A 172 18.33 14.71 2.42
C TYR A 172 18.94 14.79 3.81
N LYS A 173 18.25 14.26 4.83
CA LYS A 173 18.73 14.24 6.21
C LYS A 173 20.09 13.53 6.32
N THR A 174 20.20 12.35 5.71
CA THR A 174 21.44 11.56 5.69
C THR A 174 22.57 12.31 4.98
N SER A 175 22.28 12.95 3.84
CA SER A 175 23.28 13.74 3.09
C SER A 175 23.81 14.91 3.90
N ILE A 176 22.93 15.65 4.58
CA ILE A 176 23.31 16.77 5.45
C ILE A 176 24.20 16.28 6.61
N GLU A 177 23.87 15.15 7.23
CA GLU A 177 24.68 14.58 8.32
C GLU A 177 26.09 14.20 7.85
N ILE A 178 26.21 13.60 6.66
CA ILE A 178 27.51 13.26 6.05
C ILE A 178 28.34 14.52 5.80
N LEU A 179 27.71 15.56 5.22
CA LEU A 179 28.40 16.85 4.95
C LEU A 179 28.88 17.50 6.24
N LYS A 180 28.06 17.53 7.29
CA LYS A 180 28.45 18.04 8.61
C LYS A 180 29.66 17.28 9.20
N LYS A 181 29.64 15.94 9.16
CA LYS A 181 30.75 15.11 9.64
C LYS A 181 32.05 15.39 8.88
N ASN A 182 31.98 15.56 7.55
CA ASN A 182 33.14 15.86 6.71
C ASN A 182 33.70 17.26 6.97
N ALA A 183 32.84 18.26 7.22
CA ALA A 183 33.27 19.63 7.54
C ALA A 183 34.02 19.68 8.89
N VAL A 184 33.57 18.92 9.90
CA VAL A 184 34.24 18.83 11.20
C VAL A 184 35.62 18.16 11.07
N LYS A 185 35.74 17.07 10.29
CA LYS A 185 37.02 16.40 10.04
C LYS A 185 38.04 17.32 9.36
N ARG A 186 37.63 18.12 8.36
CA ARG A 186 38.52 19.08 7.66
C ARG A 186 39.03 20.15 8.59
N LYS A 187 38.21 20.70 9.50
CA LYS A 187 38.62 21.69 10.49
C LYS A 187 39.61 21.11 11.55
N GLY A 188 39.49 19.83 11.89
CA GLY A 188 40.43 19.15 12.81
C GLY A 188 41.78 18.85 12.18
N SER A 189 41.88 18.63 10.86
CA SER A 189 43.12 18.36 10.14
C SER A 189 43.94 19.63 9.85
N GLN A 190 43.34 20.83 9.87
CA GLN A 190 44.04 22.10 9.68
C GLN A 190 44.64 22.70 10.98
N LYS A 191 44.38 22.09 12.12
CA LYS A 191 44.93 22.55 13.42
C LYS A 191 46.12 21.70 13.92
N ARG A 192 46.65 20.82 13.09
CA ARG A 192 47.90 20.10 13.31
C ARG A 192 48.94 20.55 12.32
#